data_8bffb13664af50228bfaa3795b0a607c
#
_entry.id   8bffb13664af50228bfaa3795b0a607c
#
_cell.length_a   1.000
_cell.length_b   1.000
_cell.length_c   1.000
_cell.angle_alpha   90.00
_cell.angle_beta   90.00
_cell.angle_gamma   90.00
#
_symmetry.space_group_name_H-M   'P 1'
#
loop_
_entity.id
_entity.type
_entity.pdbx_description
1 polymer ?
#
loop_
_entity_poly.entity_id
_entity_poly.type
_entity_poly.pdbx_seq_one_letter_code
_entity_poly.pdbx_strand_id
1 'polypeptide(L)'
;LLADSDRDVDYERGENHMFFRIGPRLLVSRMIDGQFPAYEKVIPKGNDKHIEFERDRLTSAVKRVAIMSNERSRALKFVIEQGKVDVTTSSPEFGEAREPLTVDYSGAGMTICFNAQYVLDFLNVVDAEVVSLDVKDDVSQAVLMPVAAEGYSYTYVIMPMRV
;
A
#
# COMPACT_ATOMS: atom_id res chain seq x y z
N LEU A 1 -11.93 0.43 -20.77
CA LEU A 1 -13.24 0.58 -21.38
C LEU A 1 -13.93 1.89 -20.99
N LEU A 2 -13.77 2.31 -19.72
CA LEU A 2 -14.39 3.53 -19.18
C LEU A 2 -13.61 4.80 -19.48
N ALA A 3 -12.28 4.73 -19.63
CA ALA A 3 -11.40 5.90 -19.76
C ALA A 3 -11.73 6.83 -20.95
N ASP A 4 -12.41 6.31 -21.97
CA ASP A 4 -12.69 7.05 -23.23
C ASP A 4 -14.18 7.29 -23.45
N SER A 5 -15.03 7.20 -22.43
CA SER A 5 -16.48 7.28 -22.63
C SER A 5 -17.21 7.80 -21.40
N ASP A 6 -18.00 8.88 -21.60
CA ASP A 6 -18.94 9.41 -20.60
C ASP A 6 -20.34 8.75 -20.70
N ARG A 7 -20.46 7.63 -21.43
CA ARG A 7 -21.72 6.92 -21.60
C ARG A 7 -22.00 6.01 -20.43
N ASP A 8 -23.27 5.74 -20.19
CA ASP A 8 -23.72 4.75 -19.23
C ASP A 8 -23.18 3.35 -19.54
N VAL A 9 -22.95 2.57 -18.50
CA VAL A 9 -22.51 1.19 -18.57
C VAL A 9 -23.68 0.27 -18.27
N ASP A 10 -24.11 -0.51 -19.26
CA ASP A 10 -25.07 -1.57 -19.02
C ASP A 10 -24.32 -2.77 -18.45
N TYR A 11 -24.79 -3.27 -17.30
CA TYR A 11 -24.25 -4.45 -16.63
C TYR A 11 -25.27 -5.58 -16.64
N GLU A 12 -24.83 -6.76 -17.07
CA GLU A 12 -25.62 -8.00 -16.99
C GLU A 12 -24.79 -9.10 -16.36
N ARG A 13 -25.40 -9.86 -15.47
CA ARG A 13 -24.80 -11.05 -14.85
C ARG A 13 -25.43 -12.30 -15.44
N GLY A 14 -24.62 -13.10 -16.13
CA GLY A 14 -24.96 -14.46 -16.50
C GLY A 14 -24.62 -15.47 -15.41
N GLU A 15 -24.75 -16.74 -15.71
CA GLU A 15 -24.47 -17.84 -14.76
C GLU A 15 -22.99 -17.85 -14.31
N ASN A 16 -22.07 -17.77 -15.26
CA ASN A 16 -20.61 -17.82 -15.03
C ASN A 16 -19.85 -16.63 -15.62
N HIS A 17 -20.56 -15.62 -16.14
CA HIS A 17 -19.95 -14.47 -16.79
C HIS A 17 -20.64 -13.17 -16.38
N MET A 18 -19.86 -12.11 -16.41
CA MET A 18 -20.33 -10.72 -16.33
C MET A 18 -20.16 -10.05 -17.69
N PHE A 19 -21.13 -9.28 -18.07
CA PHE A 19 -21.16 -8.53 -19.32
C PHE A 19 -21.24 -7.04 -19.02
N PHE A 20 -20.36 -6.26 -19.62
CA PHE A 20 -20.36 -4.80 -19.51
C PHE A 20 -20.43 -4.21 -20.92
N ARG A 21 -21.49 -3.46 -21.21
CA ARG A 21 -21.69 -2.82 -22.51
C ARG A 21 -21.59 -1.30 -22.38
N ILE A 22 -20.82 -0.69 -23.29
CA ILE A 22 -20.67 0.77 -23.38
C ILE A 22 -20.78 1.14 -24.87
N GLY A 23 -21.95 1.58 -25.30
CA GLY A 23 -22.22 1.81 -26.72
C GLY A 23 -21.96 0.54 -27.54
N PRO A 24 -21.10 0.57 -28.57
CA PRO A 24 -20.80 -0.60 -29.40
C PRO A 24 -19.80 -1.58 -28.78
N ARG A 25 -19.21 -1.25 -27.62
CA ARG A 25 -18.17 -2.08 -26.98
C ARG A 25 -18.80 -3.06 -25.98
N LEU A 26 -18.39 -4.30 -26.01
CA LEU A 26 -18.79 -5.34 -25.07
C LEU A 26 -17.55 -5.95 -24.42
N LEU A 27 -17.48 -5.92 -23.08
CA LEU A 27 -16.53 -6.65 -22.28
C LEU A 27 -17.24 -7.84 -21.65
N VAL A 28 -16.69 -9.03 -21.81
CA VAL A 28 -17.15 -10.24 -21.14
C VAL A 28 -16.06 -10.73 -20.22
N SER A 29 -16.38 -10.91 -18.95
CA SER A 29 -15.47 -11.44 -17.96
C SER A 29 -16.03 -12.70 -17.34
N ARG A 30 -15.24 -13.77 -17.25
CA ARG A 30 -15.62 -14.96 -16.50
C ARG A 30 -15.57 -14.66 -15.01
N MET A 31 -16.59 -15.11 -14.27
CA MET A 31 -16.56 -15.04 -12.80
C MET A 31 -15.59 -16.07 -12.24
N ILE A 32 -14.91 -15.70 -11.15
CA ILE A 32 -14.10 -16.63 -10.39
C ILE A 32 -15.05 -17.56 -9.63
N ASP A 33 -14.84 -18.87 -9.80
CA ASP A 33 -15.59 -19.90 -9.10
C ASP A 33 -14.96 -20.09 -7.70
N GLY A 34 -15.74 -19.87 -6.65
CA GLY A 34 -15.28 -20.00 -5.27
C GLY A 34 -15.93 -19.02 -4.29
N GLN A 35 -15.74 -19.31 -3.01
CA GLN A 35 -16.20 -18.44 -1.94
C GLN A 35 -15.24 -17.24 -1.79
N PHE A 36 -15.78 -16.02 -1.75
CA PHE A 36 -14.99 -14.83 -1.48
C PHE A 36 -14.34 -14.95 -0.08
N PRO A 37 -13.03 -14.67 0.07
CA PRO A 37 -12.35 -14.74 1.35
C PRO A 37 -12.98 -13.82 2.41
N ALA A 38 -13.02 -14.28 3.67
CA ALA A 38 -13.46 -13.45 4.81
C ALA A 38 -12.34 -12.42 5.14
N TYR A 39 -12.24 -11.38 4.34
CA TYR A 39 -11.17 -10.38 4.41
C TYR A 39 -11.12 -9.63 5.76
N GLU A 40 -12.25 -9.52 6.47
CA GLU A 40 -12.27 -8.92 7.81
C GLU A 40 -11.37 -9.65 8.81
N LYS A 41 -11.07 -10.93 8.56
CA LYS A 41 -10.14 -11.72 9.37
C LYS A 41 -8.67 -11.42 9.07
N VAL A 42 -8.40 -10.80 7.92
CA VAL A 42 -7.05 -10.41 7.49
C VAL A 42 -6.68 -9.04 8.04
N ILE A 43 -7.66 -8.17 8.29
CA ILE A 43 -7.43 -6.84 8.87
C ILE A 43 -6.99 -7.01 10.33
N PRO A 44 -5.75 -6.61 10.71
CA PRO A 44 -5.27 -6.75 12.07
C PRO A 44 -6.03 -5.83 13.03
N LYS A 45 -6.29 -6.32 14.24
CA LYS A 45 -7.02 -5.57 15.28
C LYS A 45 -6.13 -5.14 16.46
N GLY A 46 -4.83 -5.40 16.37
CA GLY A 46 -3.92 -5.22 17.50
C GLY A 46 -2.67 -4.39 17.17
N ASN A 47 -2.70 -3.60 16.12
CA ASN A 47 -1.62 -2.68 15.78
C ASN A 47 -1.69 -1.50 16.77
N ASP A 48 -0.64 -1.33 17.57
CA ASP A 48 -0.56 -0.38 18.68
C ASP A 48 0.40 0.79 18.42
N LYS A 49 1.12 0.75 17.30
CA LYS A 49 2.02 1.80 16.85
C LYS A 49 1.43 2.48 15.64
N HIS A 50 1.13 3.75 15.76
CA HIS A 50 0.53 4.58 14.72
C HIS A 50 1.52 5.66 14.31
N ILE A 51 1.90 5.69 13.05
CA ILE A 51 2.85 6.63 12.49
C ILE A 51 2.21 7.35 11.30
N GLU A 52 2.14 8.68 11.36
CA GLU A 52 1.66 9.50 10.25
C GLU A 52 2.79 10.05 9.42
N PHE A 53 2.57 10.11 8.11
CA PHE A 53 3.49 10.63 7.12
C PHE A 53 2.78 11.62 6.20
N GLU A 54 3.47 12.67 5.83
CA GLU A 54 3.11 13.44 4.66
C GLU A 54 3.29 12.57 3.40
N ARG A 55 2.19 12.30 2.67
CA ARG A 55 2.15 11.33 1.57
C ARG A 55 3.23 11.56 0.51
N ASP A 56 3.40 12.80 0.07
CA ASP A 56 4.32 13.13 -1.02
C ASP A 56 5.78 12.97 -0.60
N ARG A 57 6.10 13.26 0.66
CA ARG A 57 7.43 13.03 1.23
C ARG A 57 7.74 11.55 1.34
N LEU A 58 6.80 10.75 1.86
CA LEU A 58 6.96 9.30 1.94
C LEU A 58 7.12 8.70 0.53
N THR A 59 6.26 9.11 -0.42
CA THR A 59 6.35 8.67 -1.81
C THR A 59 7.72 8.95 -2.43
N SER A 60 8.23 10.15 -2.23
CA SER A 60 9.53 10.59 -2.76
C SER A 60 10.68 9.82 -2.12
N ALA A 61 10.64 9.59 -0.81
CA ALA A 61 11.65 8.82 -0.07
C ALA A 61 11.67 7.36 -0.54
N VAL A 62 10.51 6.71 -0.61
CA VAL A 62 10.39 5.32 -1.07
C VAL A 62 10.90 5.19 -2.52
N LYS A 63 10.51 6.08 -3.42
CA LYS A 63 10.98 6.06 -4.83
C LYS A 63 12.50 6.19 -4.93
N ARG A 64 13.12 7.13 -4.19
CA ARG A 64 14.57 7.32 -4.24
C ARG A 64 15.33 6.14 -3.67
N VAL A 65 14.93 5.65 -2.50
CA VAL A 65 15.62 4.51 -1.85
C VAL A 65 15.43 3.23 -2.66
N ALA A 66 14.27 3.03 -3.28
CA ALA A 66 13.98 1.85 -4.10
C ALA A 66 14.93 1.69 -5.30
N ILE A 67 15.53 2.78 -5.82
CA ILE A 67 16.51 2.73 -6.92
C ILE A 67 17.72 1.85 -6.56
N MET A 68 18.13 1.87 -5.29
CA MET A 68 19.29 1.12 -4.79
C MET A 68 18.89 -0.25 -4.21
N SER A 69 17.60 -0.61 -4.26
CA SER A 69 17.14 -1.90 -3.73
C SER A 69 17.45 -3.05 -4.69
N ASN A 70 17.53 -4.26 -4.16
CA ASN A 70 17.66 -5.45 -4.97
C ASN A 70 16.42 -5.62 -5.86
N GLU A 71 16.62 -5.83 -7.16
CA GLU A 71 15.53 -5.90 -8.15
C GLU A 71 14.51 -7.02 -7.90
N ARG A 72 14.91 -8.11 -7.26
CA ARG A 72 14.03 -9.25 -6.98
C ARG A 72 13.18 -9.04 -5.75
N SER A 73 13.77 -8.55 -4.65
CA SER A 73 13.06 -8.37 -3.38
C SER A 73 12.37 -7.03 -3.28
N ARG A 74 12.95 -5.96 -3.86
CA ARG A 74 12.53 -4.57 -3.69
C ARG A 74 12.30 -4.20 -2.23
N ALA A 75 13.11 -4.80 -1.33
CA ALA A 75 12.94 -4.67 0.10
C ALA A 75 13.48 -3.33 0.60
N LEU A 76 12.66 -2.61 1.34
CA LEU A 76 13.01 -1.40 2.07
C LEU A 76 12.79 -1.60 3.55
N LYS A 77 13.73 -1.18 4.37
CA LYS A 77 13.62 -1.14 5.83
C LYS A 77 13.12 0.22 6.28
N PHE A 78 12.12 0.22 7.12
CA PHE A 78 11.62 1.37 7.85
C PHE A 78 12.15 1.26 9.28
N VAL A 79 13.16 2.05 9.61
CA VAL A 79 13.72 2.15 10.95
C VAL A 79 12.97 3.25 11.67
N ILE A 80 12.04 2.86 12.54
CA ILE A 80 11.13 3.74 13.26
C ILE A 80 11.76 4.05 14.61
N GLU A 81 11.92 5.33 14.91
CA GLU A 81 12.43 5.87 16.17
C GLU A 81 11.56 7.06 16.60
N GLN A 82 11.76 7.54 17.82
CA GLN A 82 11.04 8.74 18.28
C GLN A 82 11.36 9.94 17.38
N GLY A 83 10.32 10.57 16.87
CA GLY A 83 10.40 11.76 16.00
C GLY A 83 10.90 11.49 14.58
N LYS A 84 11.24 10.25 14.21
CA LYS A 84 11.91 9.97 12.94
C LYS A 84 11.63 8.56 12.42
N VAL A 85 11.52 8.46 11.10
CA VAL A 85 11.59 7.17 10.38
C VAL A 85 12.66 7.27 9.29
N ASP A 86 13.62 6.37 9.28
CA ASP A 86 14.56 6.24 8.18
C ASP A 86 14.10 5.14 7.22
N VAL A 87 13.86 5.49 5.98
CA VAL A 87 13.65 4.53 4.89
C VAL A 87 15.01 4.17 4.33
N THR A 88 15.38 2.88 4.41
CA THR A 88 16.73 2.43 4.04
C THR A 88 16.69 1.19 3.18
N THR A 89 17.73 1.00 2.37
CA THR A 89 18.04 -0.27 1.69
C THR A 89 19.54 -0.47 1.62
N SER A 90 19.96 -1.72 1.50
CA SER A 90 21.36 -2.09 1.27
C SER A 90 21.39 -3.23 0.28
N SER A 91 22.20 -3.07 -0.76
CA SER A 91 22.43 -4.07 -1.80
C SER A 91 23.94 -4.22 -2.02
N PRO A 92 24.46 -5.45 -2.10
CA PRO A 92 25.88 -5.68 -2.41
C PRO A 92 26.29 -5.11 -3.78
N GLU A 93 25.34 -5.01 -4.73
CA GLU A 93 25.60 -4.56 -6.09
C GLU A 93 25.50 -3.04 -6.24
N PHE A 94 24.55 -2.41 -5.54
CA PHE A 94 24.24 -0.98 -5.72
C PHE A 94 24.65 -0.10 -4.54
N GLY A 95 25.02 -0.70 -3.39
CA GLY A 95 25.38 0.03 -2.18
C GLY A 95 24.19 0.29 -1.26
N GLU A 96 24.23 1.42 -0.54
CA GLU A 96 23.24 1.76 0.47
C GLU A 96 22.55 3.08 0.15
N ALA A 97 21.25 3.16 0.46
CA ALA A 97 20.49 4.39 0.42
C ALA A 97 19.72 4.58 1.72
N ARG A 98 19.58 5.85 2.15
CA ARG A 98 18.85 6.24 3.36
C ARG A 98 18.17 7.58 3.16
N GLU A 99 16.90 7.66 3.50
CA GLU A 99 16.09 8.88 3.50
C GLU A 99 15.43 9.06 4.86
N PRO A 100 15.77 10.11 5.63
CA PRO A 100 15.12 10.40 6.89
C PRO A 100 13.79 11.15 6.69
N LEU A 101 12.78 10.74 7.41
CA LEU A 101 11.46 11.38 7.48
C LEU A 101 11.20 11.80 8.92
N THR A 102 10.89 13.07 9.15
CA THR A 102 10.42 13.54 10.45
C THR A 102 8.95 13.17 10.63
N VAL A 103 8.61 12.57 11.75
CA VAL A 103 7.25 12.12 12.09
C VAL A 103 6.92 12.49 13.55
N ASP A 104 5.64 12.67 13.86
CA ASP A 104 5.18 12.82 15.25
C ASP A 104 4.92 11.42 15.84
N TYR A 105 6.00 10.74 16.25
CA TYR A 105 5.95 9.42 16.87
C TYR A 105 6.81 9.41 18.13
N SER A 106 6.23 8.95 19.23
CA SER A 106 6.89 8.89 20.55
C SER A 106 6.94 7.47 21.15
N GLY A 107 6.51 6.47 20.39
CA GLY A 107 6.49 5.07 20.82
C GLY A 107 7.86 4.40 20.81
N ALA A 108 7.87 3.10 21.10
CA ALA A 108 9.07 2.28 21.07
C ALA A 108 9.64 2.15 19.65
N GLY A 109 10.96 2.21 19.54
CA GLY A 109 11.67 2.00 18.28
C GLY A 109 11.49 0.58 17.74
N MET A 110 11.43 0.44 16.41
CA MET A 110 11.38 -0.84 15.72
C MET A 110 11.89 -0.73 14.29
N THR A 111 12.21 -1.87 13.70
CA THR A 111 12.54 -1.96 12.27
C THR A 111 11.55 -2.92 11.61
N ILE A 112 10.96 -2.52 10.50
CA ILE A 112 10.05 -3.34 9.71
C ILE A 112 10.40 -3.22 8.23
N CYS A 113 10.21 -4.29 7.47
CA CYS A 113 10.62 -4.37 6.08
C CYS A 113 9.40 -4.54 5.17
N PHE A 114 9.32 -3.75 4.09
CA PHE A 114 8.25 -3.86 3.11
C PHE A 114 8.80 -3.91 1.68
N ASN A 115 8.02 -4.49 0.78
CA ASN A 115 8.26 -4.34 -0.65
C ASN A 115 7.91 -2.91 -1.08
N ALA A 116 8.88 -2.21 -1.67
CA ALA A 116 8.73 -0.83 -2.13
C ALA A 116 7.53 -0.65 -3.09
N GLN A 117 7.32 -1.62 -3.99
CA GLN A 117 6.23 -1.54 -4.96
C GLN A 117 4.87 -1.56 -4.26
N TYR A 118 4.67 -2.42 -3.26
CA TYR A 118 3.40 -2.49 -2.54
C TYR A 118 3.11 -1.21 -1.76
N VAL A 119 4.14 -0.60 -1.17
CA VAL A 119 3.97 0.73 -0.52
C VAL A 119 3.60 1.78 -1.56
N LEU A 120 4.26 1.79 -2.73
CA LEU A 120 3.95 2.74 -3.80
C LEU A 120 2.58 2.49 -4.43
N ASP A 121 2.11 1.25 -4.53
CA ASP A 121 0.77 0.92 -5.04
C ASP A 121 -0.32 1.57 -4.18
N PHE A 122 -0.15 1.58 -2.85
CA PHE A 122 -1.03 2.31 -1.95
C PHE A 122 -0.91 3.83 -2.15
N LEU A 123 0.31 4.38 -2.10
CA LEU A 123 0.57 5.83 -2.17
C LEU A 123 0.10 6.47 -3.49
N ASN A 124 0.08 5.70 -4.58
CA ASN A 124 -0.31 6.20 -5.89
C ASN A 124 -1.84 6.29 -6.10
N VAL A 125 -2.63 5.62 -5.27
CA VAL A 125 -4.10 5.60 -5.42
C VAL A 125 -4.82 6.45 -4.38
N VAL A 126 -4.17 6.81 -3.26
CA VAL A 126 -4.77 7.68 -2.24
C VAL A 126 -4.59 9.15 -2.60
N ASP A 127 -5.63 9.95 -2.34
CA ASP A 127 -5.64 11.40 -2.60
C ASP A 127 -5.68 12.21 -1.29
N ALA A 128 -5.09 11.68 -0.23
CA ALA A 128 -4.96 12.35 1.05
C ALA A 128 -3.57 12.96 1.20
N GLU A 129 -3.46 14.12 1.87
CA GLU A 129 -2.17 14.75 2.15
C GLU A 129 -1.35 13.97 3.18
N VAL A 130 -2.03 13.31 4.10
CA VAL A 130 -1.44 12.53 5.19
C VAL A 130 -1.91 11.08 5.10
N VAL A 131 -0.98 10.15 5.31
CA VAL A 131 -1.24 8.71 5.40
C VAL A 131 -0.70 8.16 6.69
N SER A 132 -1.35 7.12 7.23
CA SER A 132 -0.88 6.41 8.42
C SER A 132 -0.33 5.03 8.09
N LEU A 133 0.65 4.61 8.89
CA LEU A 133 1.15 3.23 8.98
C LEU A 133 0.90 2.73 10.39
N ASP A 134 0.05 1.72 10.51
CA ASP A 134 -0.25 1.05 11.77
C ASP A 134 0.45 -0.30 11.82
N VAL A 135 1.28 -0.51 12.83
CA VAL A 135 2.08 -1.73 13.02
C VAL A 135 2.02 -2.22 14.46
N LYS A 136 2.26 -3.50 14.65
CA LYS A 136 2.42 -4.14 15.95
C LYS A 136 3.87 -4.54 16.20
N ASP A 137 4.40 -5.34 15.29
CA ASP A 137 5.74 -5.91 15.31
C ASP A 137 6.29 -6.04 13.88
N ASP A 138 7.47 -6.59 13.73
CA ASP A 138 8.17 -6.74 12.44
C ASP A 138 7.69 -7.92 11.57
N VAL A 139 6.72 -8.70 12.04
CA VAL A 139 6.23 -9.91 11.35
C VAL A 139 4.72 -9.93 11.14
N SER A 140 3.96 -9.18 11.93
CA SER A 140 2.51 -9.09 11.82
C SER A 140 2.07 -8.18 10.67
N GLN A 141 0.85 -8.36 10.18
CA GLN A 141 0.28 -7.50 9.15
C GLN A 141 0.32 -6.03 9.59
N ALA A 142 0.80 -5.18 8.70
CA ALA A 142 0.69 -3.74 8.83
C ALA A 142 -0.51 -3.22 8.05
N VAL A 143 -0.98 -2.04 8.41
CA VAL A 143 -2.09 -1.35 7.74
C VAL A 143 -1.64 0.03 7.31
N LEU A 144 -1.91 0.38 6.05
CA LEU A 144 -1.79 1.74 5.54
C LEU A 144 -3.19 2.30 5.29
N MET A 145 -3.42 3.55 5.70
CA MET A 145 -4.70 4.24 5.52
C MET A 145 -4.47 5.71 5.17
N PRO A 146 -5.36 6.35 4.38
CA PRO A 146 -5.41 7.79 4.28
C PRO A 146 -5.95 8.37 5.60
N VAL A 147 -5.37 9.48 6.05
CA VAL A 147 -5.86 10.25 7.20
C VAL A 147 -6.81 11.33 6.70
N ALA A 148 -7.97 11.47 7.35
CA ALA A 148 -8.99 12.47 7.02
C ALA A 148 -9.47 12.46 5.55
N ALA A 149 -9.55 11.28 4.93
CA ALA A 149 -10.12 11.17 3.59
C ALA A 149 -11.63 11.48 3.60
N GLU A 150 -12.08 12.33 2.70
CA GLU A 150 -13.49 12.67 2.56
C GLU A 150 -14.21 11.75 1.56
N GLY A 151 -15.38 11.24 1.95
CA GLY A 151 -16.26 10.49 1.04
C GLY A 151 -15.92 9.03 0.81
N TYR A 152 -14.81 8.50 1.35
CA TYR A 152 -14.46 7.08 1.25
C TYR A 152 -13.64 6.58 2.44
N SER A 153 -13.66 5.25 2.63
CA SER A 153 -12.79 4.54 3.57
C SER A 153 -11.89 3.59 2.78
N TYR A 154 -10.59 3.64 3.03
CA TYR A 154 -9.62 2.77 2.36
C TYR A 154 -8.65 2.17 3.37
N THR A 155 -8.61 0.86 3.41
CA THR A 155 -7.70 0.09 4.29
C THR A 155 -6.82 -0.80 3.41
N TYR A 156 -5.53 -0.62 3.49
CA TYR A 156 -4.54 -1.39 2.74
C TYR A 156 -3.72 -2.24 3.71
N VAL A 157 -3.89 -3.55 3.65
CA VAL A 157 -3.14 -4.50 4.47
C VAL A 157 -1.89 -4.94 3.73
N ILE A 158 -0.73 -4.81 4.36
CA ILE A 158 0.56 -5.19 3.80
C ILE A 158 1.30 -6.13 4.74
N MET A 159 1.85 -7.21 4.19
CA MET A 159 2.68 -8.14 4.94
C MET A 159 4.13 -7.67 4.97
N PRO A 160 4.78 -7.63 6.15
CA PRO A 160 6.21 -7.39 6.22
C PRO A 160 7.01 -8.51 5.53
N MET A 161 8.18 -8.13 5.07
CA MET A 161 9.18 -9.05 4.50
C MET A 161 10.21 -9.45 5.57
N ARG A 162 10.62 -10.70 5.53
CA ARG A 162 11.80 -11.18 6.28
C ARG A 162 13.02 -11.05 5.37
N VAL A 163 13.98 -10.23 5.78
CA VAL A 163 15.22 -9.94 5.03
C VAL A 163 16.42 -10.17 5.91
#